data_df38ae0a9ac7757f62cc2178178e2175
#
_entry.id   df38ae0a9ac7757f62cc2178178e2175
#
_cell.length_a   1.000
_cell.length_b   1.000
_cell.length_c   1.000
_cell.angle_alpha   90.00
_cell.angle_beta   90.00
_cell.angle_gamma   90.00
#
_symmetry.space_group_name_H-M   'P 1'
#
loop_
_entity.id
_entity.type
_entity.pdbx_description
1 polymer ?
#
loop_
_entity_poly.entity_id
_entity_poly.type
_entity_poly.pdbx_seq_one_letter_code
_entity_poly.pdbx_strand_id
1 'polypeptide(L)'
;MCIRDRAYHDTYFVVAHFHYVLSLGAVFAIFAGWYYWFGKMFGYTYSEFIGKLHFWVTFIGVNLIFFPQHFLGMAGMPRRYADYPDAYAGWNYVSSIGSYISAFGVLIFLVGLVHAFTRRQPAGDNQWGEGATTLEWTLSSPPPFHQFSDLPKIK
;
A
#
# COMPACT_ATOMS: atom_id res chain seq x y z
N MET A 1 5.62 31.99 5.63
CA MET A 1 4.44 31.42 4.97
C MET A 1 4.32 32.05 3.58
N CYS A 2 4.49 31.25 2.54
CA CYS A 2 4.50 31.76 1.17
C CYS A 2 3.08 32.11 0.69
N ILE A 3 2.93 33.10 -0.19
CA ILE A 3 1.63 33.46 -0.82
C ILE A 3 1.01 32.23 -1.47
N ARG A 4 1.83 31.35 -2.06
CA ARG A 4 1.43 30.09 -2.68
C ARG A 4 0.73 29.13 -1.69
N ASP A 5 1.19 29.07 -0.45
CA ASP A 5 0.60 28.19 0.57
C ASP A 5 -0.81 28.63 0.94
N ARG A 6 -1.08 29.94 0.94
CA ARG A 6 -2.42 30.49 1.16
C ARG A 6 -3.38 30.19 -0.01
N ALA A 7 -2.88 30.22 -1.25
CA ALA A 7 -3.70 29.95 -2.43
C ALA A 7 -4.16 28.49 -2.49
N TYR A 8 -3.35 27.53 -2.00
CA TYR A 8 -3.67 26.11 -2.03
C TYR A 8 -4.32 25.61 -0.74
N HIS A 9 -4.37 26.44 0.30
CA HIS A 9 -5.01 26.09 1.57
C HIS A 9 -6.48 25.74 1.37
N ASP A 10 -6.92 24.64 1.97
CA ASP A 10 -8.28 24.10 1.88
C ASP A 10 -8.77 23.78 0.44
N THR A 11 -7.86 23.53 -0.48
CA THR A 11 -8.15 23.03 -1.83
C THR A 11 -7.82 21.54 -1.96
N TYR A 12 -8.23 20.93 -3.07
CA TYR A 12 -7.88 19.54 -3.41
C TYR A 12 -6.38 19.32 -3.60
N PHE A 13 -5.58 20.36 -3.74
CA PHE A 13 -4.12 20.23 -3.74
C PHE A 13 -3.60 19.67 -2.42
N VAL A 14 -4.15 20.14 -1.30
CA VAL A 14 -3.82 19.59 0.03
C VAL A 14 -4.23 18.13 0.14
N VAL A 15 -5.42 17.79 -0.37
CA VAL A 15 -5.92 16.40 -0.38
C VAL A 15 -5.01 15.50 -1.18
N ALA A 16 -4.60 15.91 -2.38
CA ALA A 16 -3.66 15.19 -3.21
C ALA A 16 -2.33 14.96 -2.49
N HIS A 17 -1.76 16.02 -1.90
CA HIS A 17 -0.47 15.96 -1.22
C HIS A 17 -0.47 14.96 -0.05
N PHE A 18 -1.42 15.08 0.88
CA PHE A 18 -1.38 14.18 2.04
C PHE A 18 -1.75 12.74 1.69
N HIS A 19 -2.54 12.49 0.64
CA HIS A 19 -2.79 11.13 0.18
C HIS A 19 -1.59 10.50 -0.53
N TYR A 20 -0.73 11.29 -1.19
CA TYR A 20 0.56 10.79 -1.66
C TYR A 20 1.45 10.32 -0.49
N VAL A 21 1.44 11.05 0.62
CA VAL A 21 2.18 10.64 1.82
C VAL A 21 1.54 9.43 2.51
N LEU A 22 0.22 9.41 2.66
CA LEU A 22 -0.50 8.35 3.37
C LEU A 22 -0.77 7.13 2.50
N SER A 23 -1.36 7.31 1.32
CA SER A 23 -1.75 6.18 0.46
C SER A 23 -0.57 5.57 -0.29
N LEU A 24 0.36 6.38 -0.81
CA LEU A 24 1.56 5.87 -1.46
C LEU A 24 2.70 5.61 -0.46
N GLY A 25 2.83 6.43 0.58
CA GLY A 25 3.82 6.19 1.62
C GLY A 25 3.38 5.11 2.61
N ALA A 26 2.48 5.45 3.54
CA ALA A 26 2.13 4.57 4.66
C ALA A 26 1.42 3.28 4.23
N VAL A 27 0.41 3.34 3.35
CA VAL A 27 -0.36 2.15 2.94
C VAL A 27 0.52 1.18 2.15
N PHE A 28 1.34 1.67 1.22
CA PHE A 28 2.28 0.80 0.51
C PHE A 28 3.35 0.21 1.42
N ALA A 29 3.83 0.97 2.42
CA ALA A 29 4.75 0.43 3.42
C ALA A 29 4.10 -0.68 4.26
N ILE A 30 2.82 -0.54 4.62
CA ILE A 30 2.07 -1.60 5.32
C ILE A 30 1.95 -2.85 4.45
N PHE A 31 1.59 -2.73 3.16
CA PHE A 31 1.56 -3.86 2.25
C PHE A 31 2.95 -4.48 2.04
N ALA A 32 4.00 -3.66 1.92
CA ALA A 32 5.37 -4.15 1.82
C ALA A 32 5.76 -4.98 3.04
N GLY A 33 5.47 -4.48 4.26
CA GLY A 33 5.68 -5.23 5.50
C GLY A 33 4.86 -6.52 5.55
N TRP A 34 3.59 -6.46 5.11
CA TRP A 34 2.74 -7.64 5.04
C TRP A 34 3.35 -8.74 4.15
N TYR A 35 3.72 -8.41 2.92
CA TYR A 35 4.34 -9.38 2.00
C TYR A 35 5.71 -9.85 2.48
N TYR A 36 6.50 -8.94 3.08
CA TYR A 36 7.83 -9.25 3.57
C TYR A 36 7.81 -10.29 4.71
N TRP A 37 6.92 -10.12 5.67
CA TRP A 37 6.82 -11.01 6.82
C TRP A 37 5.73 -12.08 6.73
N PHE A 38 4.94 -12.12 5.67
CA PHE A 38 3.83 -13.07 5.54
C PHE A 38 4.25 -14.52 5.81
N GLY A 39 5.31 -14.99 5.15
CA GLY A 39 5.83 -16.36 5.35
C GLY A 39 6.31 -16.60 6.76
N LYS A 40 6.94 -15.61 7.39
CA LYS A 40 7.39 -15.68 8.78
C LYS A 40 6.21 -15.77 9.77
N MET A 41 5.18 -14.94 9.57
CA MET A 41 4.02 -14.88 10.48
C MET A 41 3.15 -16.12 10.40
N PHE A 42 2.89 -16.63 9.21
CA PHE A 42 1.89 -17.69 8.98
C PHE A 42 2.49 -19.06 8.61
N GLY A 43 3.77 -19.12 8.31
CA GLY A 43 4.43 -20.36 7.87
C GLY A 43 4.09 -20.78 6.44
N TYR A 44 3.37 -19.99 5.67
CA TYR A 44 2.97 -20.27 4.29
C TYR A 44 3.48 -19.22 3.33
N THR A 45 3.74 -19.62 2.08
CA THR A 45 4.08 -18.68 1.01
C THR A 45 2.84 -18.19 0.28
N TYR A 46 2.92 -17.00 -0.26
CA TYR A 46 1.92 -16.42 -1.17
C TYR A 46 2.36 -16.56 -2.64
N SER A 47 1.42 -16.39 -3.57
CA SER A 47 1.74 -16.35 -5.00
C SER A 47 2.37 -15.02 -5.36
N GLU A 48 3.63 -15.04 -5.81
CA GLU A 48 4.32 -13.84 -6.28
C GLU A 48 3.59 -13.13 -7.43
N PHE A 49 2.98 -13.90 -8.34
CA PHE A 49 2.23 -13.32 -9.44
C PHE A 49 1.05 -12.47 -8.94
N ILE A 50 0.28 -13.00 -7.98
CA ILE A 50 -0.86 -12.27 -7.39
C ILE A 50 -0.34 -11.03 -6.62
N GLY A 51 0.76 -11.15 -5.89
CA GLY A 51 1.37 -10.02 -5.18
C GLY A 51 1.82 -8.91 -6.13
N LYS A 52 2.50 -9.25 -7.22
CA LYS A 52 2.92 -8.29 -8.25
C LYS A 52 1.72 -7.65 -8.96
N LEU A 53 0.70 -8.43 -9.27
CA LEU A 53 -0.54 -7.92 -9.86
C LEU A 53 -1.25 -6.94 -8.93
N HIS A 54 -1.39 -7.29 -7.64
CA HIS A 54 -1.94 -6.41 -6.61
C HIS A 54 -1.17 -5.08 -6.54
N PHE A 55 0.17 -5.14 -6.50
CA PHE A 55 1.00 -3.93 -6.47
C PHE A 55 0.70 -3.01 -7.65
N TRP A 56 0.78 -3.54 -8.89
CA TRP A 56 0.63 -2.71 -10.08
C TRP A 56 -0.78 -2.14 -10.24
N VAL A 57 -1.81 -2.94 -9.98
CA VAL A 57 -3.20 -2.46 -10.05
C VAL A 57 -3.46 -1.38 -9.02
N THR A 58 -3.01 -1.57 -7.79
CA THR A 58 -3.17 -0.58 -6.72
C THR A 58 -2.34 0.69 -7.00
N PHE A 59 -1.10 0.54 -7.48
CA PHE A 59 -0.23 1.66 -7.83
C PHE A 59 -0.84 2.54 -8.92
N ILE A 60 -1.33 1.93 -10.00
CA ILE A 60 -2.00 2.67 -11.09
C ILE A 60 -3.26 3.34 -10.56
N GLY A 61 -4.10 2.62 -9.83
CA GLY A 61 -5.35 3.14 -9.30
C GLY A 61 -5.14 4.34 -8.38
N VAL A 62 -4.23 4.26 -7.42
CA VAL A 62 -3.93 5.35 -6.47
C VAL A 62 -3.38 6.58 -7.18
N ASN A 63 -2.52 6.42 -8.19
CA ASN A 63 -2.05 7.54 -9.00
C ASN A 63 -3.19 8.17 -9.80
N LEU A 64 -4.08 7.39 -10.40
CA LEU A 64 -5.25 7.91 -11.11
C LEU A 64 -6.24 8.64 -10.18
N ILE A 65 -6.30 8.27 -8.89
CA ILE A 65 -7.11 8.99 -7.91
C ILE A 65 -6.47 10.34 -7.59
N PHE A 66 -5.24 10.34 -7.09
CA PHE A 66 -4.68 11.49 -6.38
C PHE A 66 -3.85 12.41 -7.27
N PHE A 67 -3.28 11.94 -8.38
CA PHE A 67 -2.54 12.81 -9.28
C PHE A 67 -3.42 13.90 -9.93
N PRO A 68 -4.62 13.58 -10.47
CA PRO A 68 -5.52 14.59 -11.01
C PRO A 68 -6.01 15.62 -10.00
N GLN A 69 -6.07 15.24 -8.72
CA GLN A 69 -6.50 16.15 -7.66
C GLN A 69 -5.54 17.33 -7.44
N HIS A 70 -4.27 17.23 -7.86
CA HIS A 70 -3.38 18.37 -7.86
C HIS A 70 -3.87 19.45 -8.86
N PHE A 71 -4.33 19.03 -10.03
CA PHE A 71 -4.89 19.94 -11.02
C PHE A 71 -6.20 20.59 -10.57
N LEU A 72 -7.06 19.81 -9.90
CA LEU A 72 -8.28 20.33 -9.27
C LEU A 72 -7.94 21.39 -8.21
N GLY A 73 -6.96 21.14 -7.38
CA GLY A 73 -6.51 22.09 -6.36
C GLY A 73 -5.87 23.35 -6.95
N MET A 74 -5.06 23.21 -8.01
CA MET A 74 -4.50 24.35 -8.74
C MET A 74 -5.57 25.20 -9.43
N ALA A 75 -6.65 24.58 -9.88
CA ALA A 75 -7.82 25.28 -10.44
C ALA A 75 -8.72 25.91 -9.36
N GLY A 76 -8.40 25.73 -8.07
CA GLY A 76 -9.13 26.35 -6.96
C GLY A 76 -10.31 25.54 -6.42
N MET A 77 -10.45 24.26 -6.79
CA MET A 77 -11.52 23.43 -6.22
C MET A 77 -11.33 23.26 -4.70
N PRO A 78 -12.28 23.72 -3.87
CA PRO A 78 -12.19 23.61 -2.42
C PRO A 78 -12.43 22.16 -1.98
N ARG A 79 -11.80 21.76 -0.88
CA ARG A 79 -12.07 20.48 -0.24
C ARG A 79 -13.31 20.53 0.67
N ARG A 80 -13.87 19.37 1.02
CA ARG A 80 -15.00 19.21 1.97
C ARG A 80 -16.34 19.78 1.47
N TYR A 81 -16.50 19.93 0.17
CA TYR A 81 -17.76 20.31 -0.44
C TYR A 81 -18.47 19.09 -1.00
N ALA A 82 -19.78 19.03 -0.84
CA ALA A 82 -20.60 17.93 -1.32
C ALA A 82 -20.86 17.99 -2.82
N ASP A 83 -20.78 19.18 -3.41
CA ASP A 83 -21.03 19.43 -4.83
C ASP A 83 -19.98 20.40 -5.39
N TYR A 84 -19.74 20.37 -6.70
CA TYR A 84 -18.75 21.19 -7.38
C TYR A 84 -19.25 21.61 -8.77
N PRO A 85 -18.79 22.77 -9.30
CA PRO A 85 -19.12 23.20 -10.65
C PRO A 85 -18.65 22.22 -11.72
N ASP A 86 -19.39 22.15 -12.84
CA ASP A 86 -19.11 21.25 -13.97
C ASP A 86 -17.69 21.37 -14.54
N ALA A 87 -17.05 22.53 -14.37
CA ALA A 87 -15.65 22.76 -14.76
C ALA A 87 -14.65 21.77 -14.12
N TYR A 88 -15.00 21.19 -12.96
CA TYR A 88 -14.16 20.21 -12.27
C TYR A 88 -14.54 18.76 -12.56
N ALA A 89 -15.60 18.51 -13.33
CA ALA A 89 -16.13 17.15 -13.54
C ALA A 89 -15.12 16.22 -14.20
N GLY A 90 -14.34 16.68 -15.17
CA GLY A 90 -13.41 15.86 -15.92
C GLY A 90 -12.37 15.14 -15.04
N TRP A 91 -11.65 15.88 -14.20
CA TRP A 91 -10.64 15.30 -13.31
C TRP A 91 -11.24 14.49 -12.16
N ASN A 92 -12.41 14.89 -11.67
CA ASN A 92 -13.15 14.06 -10.70
C ASN A 92 -13.59 12.72 -11.28
N TYR A 93 -13.98 12.70 -12.57
CA TYR A 93 -14.32 11.46 -13.27
C TYR A 93 -13.10 10.52 -13.37
N VAL A 94 -11.92 11.04 -13.75
CA VAL A 94 -10.68 10.25 -13.77
C VAL A 94 -10.34 9.71 -12.37
N SER A 95 -10.46 10.54 -11.34
CA SER A 95 -10.27 10.10 -9.95
C SER A 95 -11.23 8.97 -9.55
N SER A 96 -12.49 9.06 -10.00
CA SER A 96 -13.49 8.01 -9.73
C SER A 96 -13.14 6.68 -10.41
N ILE A 97 -12.65 6.71 -11.66
CA ILE A 97 -12.12 5.50 -12.33
C ILE A 97 -10.96 4.91 -11.52
N GLY A 98 -10.02 5.75 -11.08
CA GLY A 98 -8.91 5.33 -10.24
C GLY A 98 -9.36 4.63 -8.95
N SER A 99 -10.45 5.11 -8.33
CA SER A 99 -10.99 4.49 -7.11
C SER A 99 -11.52 3.07 -7.34
N TYR A 100 -12.20 2.83 -8.46
CA TYR A 100 -12.65 1.48 -8.83
C TYR A 100 -11.47 0.54 -9.10
N ILE A 101 -10.41 1.03 -9.77
CA ILE A 101 -9.20 0.25 -10.01
C ILE A 101 -8.52 -0.09 -8.69
N SER A 102 -8.42 0.85 -7.75
CA SER A 102 -7.85 0.60 -6.42
C SER A 102 -8.69 -0.38 -5.61
N ALA A 103 -10.02 -0.28 -5.65
CA ALA A 103 -10.92 -1.24 -5.02
C ALA A 103 -10.73 -2.65 -5.59
N PHE A 104 -10.55 -2.77 -6.91
CA PHE A 104 -10.22 -4.04 -7.54
C PHE A 104 -8.85 -4.57 -7.08
N GLY A 105 -7.85 -3.69 -6.87
CA GLY A 105 -6.58 -4.04 -6.25
C GLY A 105 -6.75 -4.68 -4.88
N VAL A 106 -7.58 -4.10 -4.02
CA VAL A 106 -7.90 -4.69 -2.70
C VAL A 106 -8.56 -6.07 -2.84
N LEU A 107 -9.44 -6.25 -3.81
CA LEU A 107 -10.05 -7.56 -4.09
C LEU A 107 -8.99 -8.60 -4.49
N ILE A 108 -8.03 -8.23 -5.35
CA ILE A 108 -6.90 -9.10 -5.72
C ILE A 108 -6.11 -9.50 -4.48
N PHE A 109 -5.84 -8.57 -3.56
CA PHE A 109 -5.17 -8.86 -2.29
C PHE A 109 -5.93 -9.90 -1.47
N LEU A 110 -7.24 -9.72 -1.28
CA LEU A 110 -8.07 -10.67 -0.52
C LEU A 110 -8.10 -12.06 -1.17
N VAL A 111 -8.21 -12.13 -2.50
CA VAL A 111 -8.12 -13.40 -3.25
C VAL A 111 -6.74 -14.03 -3.04
N GLY A 112 -5.68 -13.23 -3.05
CA GLY A 112 -4.32 -13.70 -2.78
C GLY A 112 -4.18 -14.31 -1.37
N LEU A 113 -4.80 -13.69 -0.36
CA LEU A 113 -4.84 -14.24 1.01
C LEU A 113 -5.56 -15.59 1.07
N VAL A 114 -6.78 -15.65 0.52
CA VAL A 114 -7.54 -16.90 0.47
C VAL A 114 -6.75 -17.99 -0.25
N HIS A 115 -6.14 -17.65 -1.37
CA HIS A 115 -5.30 -18.60 -2.13
C HIS A 115 -4.10 -19.10 -1.30
N ALA A 116 -3.40 -18.21 -0.57
CA ALA A 116 -2.27 -18.61 0.26
C ALA A 116 -2.69 -19.55 1.39
N PHE A 117 -3.79 -19.24 2.10
CA PHE A 117 -4.30 -20.06 3.19
C PHE A 117 -4.97 -21.37 2.75
N THR A 118 -5.44 -21.46 1.51
CA THR A 118 -6.00 -22.70 0.96
C THR A 118 -4.91 -23.63 0.45
N ARG A 119 -3.92 -23.10 -0.25
CA ARG A 119 -2.80 -23.87 -0.79
C ARG A 119 -1.80 -24.34 0.27
N ARG A 120 -1.62 -23.56 1.32
CA ARG A 120 -0.73 -23.88 2.47
C ARG A 120 0.66 -24.37 2.07
N GLN A 121 1.24 -23.76 1.05
CA GLN A 121 2.61 -24.09 0.69
C GLN A 121 3.55 -23.61 1.80
N PRO A 122 4.38 -24.50 2.39
CA PRO A 122 5.23 -24.12 3.52
C PRO A 122 6.25 -23.06 3.11
N ALA A 123 6.42 -22.05 3.94
CA ALA A 123 7.50 -21.09 3.84
C ALA A 123 8.76 -21.68 4.46
N GLY A 124 9.92 -21.47 3.83
CA GLY A 124 11.21 -21.74 4.49
C GLY A 124 11.46 -20.80 5.65
N ASP A 125 12.40 -21.16 6.52
CA ASP A 125 12.77 -20.33 7.68
C ASP A 125 13.34 -18.96 7.23
N ASN A 126 14.06 -18.93 6.14
CA ASN A 126 14.50 -17.70 5.47
C ASN A 126 14.10 -17.74 3.98
N GLN A 127 12.97 -17.11 3.64
CA GLN A 127 12.48 -17.07 2.27
C GLN A 127 13.21 -16.05 1.38
N TRP A 128 14.03 -15.16 1.97
CA TRP A 128 14.75 -14.10 1.24
C TRP A 128 16.21 -14.48 0.95
N GLY A 129 16.70 -15.61 1.49
CA GLY A 129 18.04 -16.11 1.26
C GLY A 129 19.10 -15.42 2.12
N GLU A 130 20.38 -15.59 1.74
CA GLU A 130 21.54 -15.19 2.53
C GLU A 130 21.64 -13.68 2.81
N GLY A 131 20.95 -12.84 2.01
CA GLY A 131 20.91 -11.39 2.23
C GLY A 131 20.06 -10.93 3.40
N ALA A 132 19.16 -11.78 3.91
CA ALA A 132 18.31 -11.48 5.08
C ALA A 132 18.99 -11.98 6.35
N THR A 133 19.73 -11.09 7.02
CA THR A 133 20.62 -11.43 8.16
C THR A 133 20.06 -11.03 9.52
N THR A 134 18.87 -10.41 9.57
CA THR A 134 18.23 -10.01 10.83
C THR A 134 17.70 -11.21 11.61
N LEU A 135 17.56 -11.06 12.94
CA LEU A 135 17.33 -12.16 13.87
C LEU A 135 16.06 -12.97 13.57
N GLU A 136 15.02 -12.35 13.05
CA GLU A 136 13.77 -13.03 12.69
C GLU A 136 13.97 -14.11 11.64
N TRP A 137 14.95 -13.98 10.75
CA TRP A 137 15.24 -14.96 9.70
C TRP A 137 16.09 -16.15 10.15
N THR A 138 16.57 -16.13 11.40
CA THR A 138 17.28 -17.25 12.03
C THR A 138 16.32 -18.23 12.73
N LEU A 139 15.05 -17.84 12.90
CA LEU A 139 14.02 -18.63 13.56
C LEU A 139 13.20 -19.43 12.53
N SER A 140 12.48 -20.44 13.01
CA SER A 140 11.49 -21.18 12.21
C SER A 140 10.33 -20.29 11.75
N SER A 141 9.58 -20.71 10.73
CA SER A 141 8.39 -20.04 10.23
C SER A 141 7.15 -20.93 10.42
N PRO A 142 6.18 -20.60 11.30
CA PRO A 142 6.16 -19.43 12.21
C PRO A 142 7.18 -19.57 13.36
N PRO A 143 7.57 -18.45 14.03
CA PRO A 143 8.52 -18.51 15.14
C PRO A 143 7.89 -19.18 16.35
N PRO A 144 8.68 -19.91 17.17
CA PRO A 144 8.20 -20.56 18.39
C PRO A 144 7.82 -19.52 19.46
N PHE A 145 7.00 -19.92 20.44
CA PHE A 145 6.54 -19.03 21.50
C PHE A 145 7.71 -18.42 22.29
N HIS A 146 8.70 -19.22 22.67
CA HIS A 146 9.99 -18.77 23.20
C HIS A 146 11.00 -18.72 22.05
N GLN A 147 11.26 -17.53 21.54
CA GLN A 147 12.04 -17.34 20.32
C GLN A 147 13.53 -17.70 20.49
N PHE A 148 14.11 -17.41 21.65
CA PHE A 148 15.52 -17.67 21.95
C PHE A 148 15.65 -18.22 23.36
N SER A 149 16.34 -19.39 23.53
CA SER A 149 16.71 -19.93 24.82
C SER A 149 17.90 -19.19 25.45
N ASP A 150 18.81 -18.72 24.61
CA ASP A 150 19.99 -17.93 24.98
C ASP A 150 19.98 -16.59 24.25
N LEU A 151 20.68 -15.60 24.79
CA LEU A 151 20.81 -14.29 24.14
C LEU A 151 21.50 -14.43 22.77
N PRO A 152 20.86 -14.05 21.66
CA PRO A 152 21.43 -14.17 20.35
C PRO A 152 22.63 -13.24 20.19
N LYS A 153 23.72 -13.77 19.61
CA LYS A 153 24.92 -12.96 19.26
C LYS A 153 24.70 -12.34 17.89
N ILE A 154 24.67 -11.03 17.85
CA ILE A 154 24.65 -10.27 16.61
C ILE A 154 26.07 -10.35 16.03
N LYS A 155 26.17 -10.86 14.80
CA LYS A 155 27.44 -10.93 14.03
C LYS A 155 27.66 -9.66 13.24
#